data_37d2697085fba0fca77466f65cfb270d
#
_entry.id   37d2697085fba0fca77466f65cfb270d
#
_cell.length_a   1.000
_cell.length_b   1.000
_cell.length_c   1.000
_cell.angle_alpha   90.00
_cell.angle_beta   90.00
_cell.angle_gamma   90.00
#
_symmetry.space_group_name_H-M   'P 1'
#
loop_
_entity.id
_entity.type
_entity.pdbx_description
1 polymer ?
#
loop_
_entity_poly.entity_id
_entity_poly.type
_entity_poly.pdbx_seq_one_letter_code
_entity_poly.pdbx_strand_id
1 'polypeptide(L)'
;VTAHPEFHAGALAKANELGYKLDHFWLRAEGMTHDRLNTILQSRGITGIILASHVREIDAALQFDWSRFSAVKIDYFPHHPELHNVTNNQLQVIRLAMQKVRAAGYRRVGMVMDEGWDITVDHLWQAGYPWEQQFLAARDRIPPYLLPNKMSFAVWLKKYEPEVIISKSEFVQPFFKELKLSAPRDIAFVDIFLEDRTGKTAGVRQNHETVGALAVEILAGQLQQNKFGIPEIPTTTYVEGTWFDGASCPAR
;
A
#
# COMPACT_ATOMS: atom_id res chain seq x y z
N VAL A 1 -0.14 14.78 -8.59
CA VAL A 1 -0.24 14.42 -7.16
C VAL A 1 0.05 12.93 -7.07
N THR A 2 1.10 12.53 -6.35
CA THR A 2 1.38 11.13 -6.04
C THR A 2 0.28 10.63 -5.09
N ALA A 3 -0.17 9.39 -5.26
CA ALA A 3 -1.16 8.80 -4.35
C ALA A 3 -0.63 8.76 -2.90
N HIS A 4 0.70 8.73 -2.73
CA HIS A 4 1.38 8.71 -1.43
C HIS A 4 2.58 9.67 -1.45
N PRO A 5 2.44 10.88 -0.91
CA PRO A 5 3.50 11.88 -0.90
C PRO A 5 4.76 11.42 -0.16
N GLU A 6 4.64 10.48 0.78
CA GLU A 6 5.79 9.93 1.51
C GLU A 6 6.73 9.14 0.60
N PHE A 7 6.25 8.45 -0.45
CA PHE A 7 7.15 7.81 -1.43
C PHE A 7 8.08 8.84 -2.07
N HIS A 8 7.51 9.97 -2.48
CA HIS A 8 8.30 11.05 -3.08
C HIS A 8 9.26 11.68 -2.05
N ALA A 9 8.81 11.88 -0.81
CA ALA A 9 9.66 12.44 0.24
C ALA A 9 10.89 11.57 0.52
N GLY A 10 10.69 10.26 0.68
CA GLY A 10 11.77 9.30 0.89
C GLY A 10 12.71 9.22 -0.32
N ALA A 11 12.17 9.18 -1.54
CA ALA A 11 12.96 9.19 -2.76
C ALA A 11 13.79 10.46 -2.91
N LEU A 12 13.21 11.63 -2.64
CA LEU A 12 13.92 12.91 -2.72
C LEU A 12 15.04 13.01 -1.70
N ALA A 13 14.80 12.61 -0.46
CA ALA A 13 15.81 12.60 0.58
C ALA A 13 17.00 11.71 0.20
N LYS A 14 16.74 10.49 -0.28
CA LYS A 14 17.78 9.54 -0.69
C LYS A 14 18.51 9.99 -1.95
N ALA A 15 17.82 10.55 -2.94
CA ALA A 15 18.44 11.09 -4.14
C ALA A 15 19.44 12.20 -3.80
N ASN A 16 19.05 13.14 -2.92
CA ASN A 16 19.93 14.21 -2.46
C ASN A 16 21.15 13.66 -1.70
N GLU A 17 20.95 12.66 -0.82
CA GLU A 17 22.05 11.99 -0.09
C GLU A 17 23.09 11.39 -1.04
N LEU A 18 22.63 10.76 -2.12
CA LEU A 18 23.47 10.11 -3.12
C LEU A 18 23.98 11.07 -4.22
N GLY A 19 23.67 12.37 -4.15
CA GLY A 19 24.09 13.37 -5.12
C GLY A 19 23.32 13.38 -6.43
N TYR A 20 22.14 12.75 -6.48
CA TYR A 20 21.27 12.77 -7.64
C TYR A 20 20.20 13.86 -7.52
N LYS A 21 19.81 14.42 -8.66
CA LYS A 21 18.65 15.29 -8.77
C LYS A 21 17.43 14.45 -9.14
N LEU A 22 16.34 14.60 -8.39
CA LEU A 22 15.05 13.98 -8.67
C LEU A 22 14.10 15.00 -9.29
N ASP A 23 13.75 14.83 -10.57
CA ASP A 23 12.73 15.60 -11.25
C ASP A 23 11.41 14.82 -11.28
N HIS A 24 10.29 15.48 -10.98
CA HIS A 24 8.97 14.87 -10.97
C HIS A 24 8.18 15.23 -12.24
N PHE A 25 7.67 14.22 -12.93
CA PHE A 25 6.82 14.36 -14.12
C PHE A 25 5.43 13.77 -13.85
N TRP A 26 4.41 14.53 -14.15
CA TRP A 26 3.02 14.10 -14.00
C TRP A 26 2.45 13.66 -15.36
N LEU A 27 2.27 12.36 -15.54
CA LEU A 27 1.81 11.78 -16.80
C LEU A 27 0.41 12.23 -17.23
N ARG A 28 -0.43 12.67 -16.28
CA ARG A 28 -1.77 13.22 -16.54
C ARG A 28 -1.79 14.75 -16.70
N ALA A 29 -0.64 15.40 -16.72
CA ALA A 29 -0.62 16.83 -16.98
C ALA A 29 -1.18 17.12 -18.40
N GLU A 30 -1.91 18.21 -18.53
CA GLU A 30 -2.46 18.63 -19.83
C GLU A 30 -1.35 18.73 -20.87
N GLY A 31 -1.57 18.10 -22.02
CA GLY A 31 -0.60 18.04 -23.13
C GLY A 31 0.65 17.19 -22.87
N MET A 32 0.71 16.41 -21.77
CA MET A 32 1.78 15.44 -21.57
C MET A 32 1.43 14.13 -22.29
N THR A 33 2.13 13.85 -23.38
CA THR A 33 2.06 12.56 -24.10
C THR A 33 3.32 11.74 -23.81
N HIS A 34 3.29 10.43 -24.09
CA HIS A 34 4.47 9.57 -23.95
C HIS A 34 5.63 10.06 -24.82
N ASP A 35 5.37 10.47 -26.07
CA ASP A 35 6.39 11.00 -26.98
C ASP A 35 7.00 12.31 -26.47
N ARG A 36 6.14 13.21 -25.93
CA ARG A 36 6.61 14.46 -25.33
C ARG A 36 7.50 14.18 -24.13
N LEU A 37 7.09 13.25 -23.25
CA LEU A 37 7.91 12.89 -22.09
C LEU A 37 9.22 12.25 -22.53
N ASN A 38 9.22 11.34 -23.48
CA ASN A 38 10.44 10.76 -24.09
C ASN A 38 11.40 11.86 -24.59
N THR A 39 10.88 12.83 -25.31
CA THR A 39 11.68 13.97 -25.81
C THR A 39 12.28 14.78 -24.67
N ILE A 40 11.52 15.06 -23.61
CA ILE A 40 12.00 15.79 -22.43
C ILE A 40 13.10 15.00 -21.73
N LEU A 41 12.90 13.70 -21.47
CA LEU A 41 13.88 12.86 -20.79
C LEU A 41 15.21 12.82 -21.56
N GLN A 42 15.12 12.63 -22.89
CA GLN A 42 16.30 12.59 -23.76
C GLN A 42 17.04 13.93 -23.81
N SER A 43 16.31 15.04 -24.01
CA SER A 43 16.92 16.39 -24.09
C SER A 43 17.61 16.82 -22.79
N ARG A 44 17.17 16.27 -21.65
CA ARG A 44 17.78 16.54 -20.34
C ARG A 44 18.83 15.51 -19.92
N GLY A 45 19.09 14.49 -20.76
CA GLY A 45 20.04 13.43 -20.43
C GLY A 45 19.59 12.56 -19.23
N ILE A 46 18.28 12.45 -18.98
CA ILE A 46 17.75 11.63 -17.90
C ILE A 46 17.75 10.17 -18.36
N THR A 47 18.46 9.33 -17.63
CA THR A 47 18.59 7.89 -17.91
C THR A 47 18.03 6.99 -16.78
N GLY A 48 17.71 7.56 -15.63
CA GLY A 48 17.11 6.85 -14.51
C GLY A 48 15.64 7.21 -14.34
N ILE A 49 14.75 6.22 -14.20
CA ILE A 49 13.32 6.41 -14.05
C ILE A 49 12.81 5.64 -12.84
N ILE A 50 12.04 6.31 -11.97
CA ILE A 50 11.19 5.67 -10.96
C ILE A 50 9.74 5.82 -11.41
N LEU A 51 9.08 4.70 -11.70
CA LEU A 51 7.64 4.68 -11.92
C LEU A 51 6.95 4.61 -10.57
N ALA A 52 6.36 5.74 -10.16
CA ALA A 52 5.54 5.75 -8.96
C ALA A 52 4.19 5.09 -9.22
N SER A 53 3.56 4.61 -8.14
CA SER A 53 2.23 3.98 -8.18
C SER A 53 1.24 4.75 -9.04
N HIS A 54 0.57 4.03 -9.92
CA HIS A 54 -0.46 4.57 -10.81
C HIS A 54 -1.84 4.25 -10.29
N VAL A 55 -2.79 5.13 -10.57
CA VAL A 55 -4.19 4.75 -10.48
C VAL A 55 -4.48 3.76 -11.61
N ARG A 56 -5.12 2.65 -11.28
CA ARG A 56 -5.40 1.47 -12.11
C ARG A 56 -5.89 1.76 -13.56
N GLU A 57 -6.61 2.86 -13.76
CA GLU A 57 -7.16 3.27 -15.05
C GLU A 57 -6.11 3.64 -16.11
N ILE A 58 -4.82 3.69 -15.74
CA ILE A 58 -3.72 4.02 -16.63
C ILE A 58 -2.78 2.83 -16.78
N ASP A 59 -3.30 1.64 -16.80
CA ASP A 59 -2.53 0.44 -17.16
C ASP A 59 -2.26 0.35 -18.69
N ALA A 60 -2.33 1.49 -19.38
CA ALA A 60 -1.82 1.61 -20.72
C ALA A 60 -0.29 1.52 -20.65
N ALA A 61 0.27 0.49 -21.26
CA ALA A 61 1.69 0.26 -21.32
C ALA A 61 2.44 1.55 -21.66
N LEU A 62 3.34 1.98 -20.77
CA LEU A 62 4.17 3.15 -21.04
C LEU A 62 5.06 2.86 -22.24
N GLN A 63 4.85 3.58 -23.36
CA GLN A 63 5.59 3.40 -24.59
C GLN A 63 6.89 4.21 -24.53
N PHE A 64 7.90 3.64 -23.90
CA PHE A 64 9.26 4.18 -23.87
C PHE A 64 10.23 3.24 -24.59
N ASP A 65 11.30 3.81 -25.13
CA ASP A 65 12.47 3.03 -25.51
C ASP A 65 13.25 2.66 -24.24
N TRP A 66 12.79 1.59 -23.58
CA TRP A 66 13.35 1.14 -22.31
C TRP A 66 14.84 0.82 -22.36
N SER A 67 15.38 0.47 -23.54
CA SER A 67 16.81 0.18 -23.70
C SER A 67 17.72 1.36 -23.31
N ARG A 68 17.17 2.56 -23.18
CA ARG A 68 17.88 3.80 -22.83
C ARG A 68 17.79 4.16 -21.36
N PHE A 69 17.02 3.45 -20.58
CA PHE A 69 16.75 3.80 -19.20
C PHE A 69 17.06 2.65 -18.26
N SER A 70 17.64 2.99 -17.10
CA SER A 70 17.53 2.18 -15.90
C SER A 70 16.20 2.53 -15.22
N ALA A 71 15.43 1.53 -14.82
CA ALA A 71 14.10 1.79 -14.29
C ALA A 71 13.74 0.89 -13.10
N VAL A 72 13.05 1.49 -12.12
CA VAL A 72 12.50 0.82 -10.94
C VAL A 72 11.04 1.24 -10.79
N LYS A 73 10.21 0.33 -10.34
CA LYS A 73 8.79 0.59 -10.07
C LYS A 73 8.55 0.67 -8.55
N ILE A 74 7.61 1.52 -8.14
CA ILE A 74 7.04 1.54 -6.78
C ILE A 74 5.61 1.03 -6.89
N ASP A 75 5.22 0.13 -5.95
CA ASP A 75 3.93 -0.53 -5.90
C ASP A 75 3.65 -1.55 -7.03
N TYR A 76 2.41 -2.04 -7.07
CA TYR A 76 2.01 -3.15 -7.94
C TYR A 76 1.73 -2.72 -9.38
N PHE A 77 1.27 -1.47 -9.57
CA PHE A 77 0.91 -0.95 -10.90
C PHE A 77 1.89 0.10 -11.42
N PRO A 78 2.09 0.18 -12.76
CA PRO A 78 1.53 -0.70 -13.79
C PRO A 78 2.18 -2.11 -13.74
N HIS A 79 1.48 -3.11 -14.24
CA HIS A 79 2.06 -4.46 -14.36
C HIS A 79 3.14 -4.52 -15.45
N HIS A 80 2.97 -3.78 -16.50
CA HIS A 80 3.92 -3.74 -17.63
C HIS A 80 4.51 -2.33 -17.83
N PRO A 81 5.83 -2.25 -18.15
CA PRO A 81 6.79 -3.34 -18.23
C PRO A 81 7.10 -3.96 -16.87
N GLU A 82 7.55 -5.22 -16.86
CA GLU A 82 8.02 -5.91 -15.66
C GLU A 82 9.40 -5.38 -15.25
N LEU A 83 9.42 -4.48 -14.28
CA LEU A 83 10.61 -3.84 -13.74
C LEU A 83 10.96 -4.38 -12.36
N HIS A 84 12.19 -4.16 -11.91
CA HIS A 84 12.46 -4.28 -10.48
C HIS A 84 11.49 -3.41 -9.70
N ASN A 85 10.96 -3.93 -8.61
CA ASN A 85 9.89 -3.31 -7.86
C ASN A 85 10.26 -3.12 -6.39
N VAL A 86 9.82 -2.01 -5.80
CA VAL A 86 9.84 -1.80 -4.34
C VAL A 86 8.42 -1.49 -3.88
N THR A 87 7.92 -2.23 -2.91
CA THR A 87 6.56 -2.06 -2.42
C THR A 87 6.42 -2.43 -0.95
N ASN A 88 5.31 -2.03 -0.35
CA ASN A 88 4.95 -2.49 0.99
C ASN A 88 4.52 -3.97 0.96
N ASN A 89 4.92 -4.72 1.99
CA ASN A 89 4.48 -6.11 2.15
C ASN A 89 3.03 -6.16 2.64
N GLN A 90 2.08 -6.02 1.73
CA GLN A 90 0.65 -5.95 2.05
C GLN A 90 0.13 -7.22 2.74
N LEU A 91 0.67 -8.38 2.39
CA LEU A 91 0.34 -9.64 3.07
C LEU A 91 0.78 -9.61 4.54
N GLN A 92 2.00 -9.15 4.80
CA GLN A 92 2.56 -9.05 6.15
C GLN A 92 1.79 -8.02 6.99
N VAL A 93 1.35 -6.91 6.40
CA VAL A 93 0.52 -5.90 7.09
C VAL A 93 -0.73 -6.54 7.70
N ILE A 94 -1.46 -7.36 6.94
CA ILE A 94 -2.64 -8.07 7.44
C ILE A 94 -2.27 -9.10 8.49
N ARG A 95 -1.25 -9.90 8.24
CA ARG A 95 -0.79 -10.92 9.18
C ARG A 95 -0.35 -10.32 10.50
N LEU A 96 0.43 -9.23 10.46
CA LEU A 96 0.88 -8.52 11.65
C LEU A 96 -0.31 -7.98 12.46
N ALA A 97 -1.26 -7.32 11.81
CA ALA A 97 -2.48 -6.83 12.47
C ALA A 97 -3.27 -7.97 13.13
N MET A 98 -3.52 -9.07 12.41
CA MET A 98 -4.22 -10.25 12.93
C MET A 98 -3.51 -10.87 14.12
N GLN A 99 -2.18 -11.01 14.06
CA GLN A 99 -1.38 -11.57 15.15
C GLN A 99 -1.42 -10.67 16.39
N LYS A 100 -1.33 -9.34 16.21
CA LYS A 100 -1.38 -8.38 17.31
C LYS A 100 -2.74 -8.34 18.00
N VAL A 101 -3.85 -8.32 17.26
CA VAL A 101 -5.19 -8.32 17.86
C VAL A 101 -5.48 -9.65 18.59
N ARG A 102 -5.01 -10.77 18.06
CA ARG A 102 -5.13 -12.07 18.75
C ARG A 102 -4.30 -12.11 20.03
N ALA A 103 -3.07 -11.60 20.00
CA ALA A 103 -2.22 -11.49 21.20
C ALA A 103 -2.83 -10.55 22.26
N ALA A 104 -3.58 -9.53 21.84
CA ALA A 104 -4.34 -8.65 22.72
C ALA A 104 -5.63 -9.28 23.29
N GLY A 105 -5.95 -10.54 22.94
CA GLY A 105 -7.07 -11.30 23.51
C GLY A 105 -8.36 -11.29 22.68
N TYR A 106 -8.39 -10.64 21.52
CA TYR A 106 -9.57 -10.62 20.63
C TYR A 106 -9.70 -11.95 19.88
N ARG A 107 -10.92 -12.47 19.80
CA ARG A 107 -11.22 -13.75 19.15
C ARG A 107 -11.99 -13.56 17.86
N ARG A 108 -13.05 -12.73 17.87
CA ARG A 108 -13.86 -12.45 16.68
C ARG A 108 -13.32 -11.19 16.02
N VAL A 109 -12.45 -11.41 15.03
CA VAL A 109 -11.78 -10.34 14.27
C VAL A 109 -12.49 -10.17 12.95
N GLY A 110 -13.08 -9.00 12.71
CA GLY A 110 -13.68 -8.64 11.43
C GLY A 110 -12.72 -7.84 10.56
N MET A 111 -12.90 -7.91 9.25
CA MET A 111 -12.17 -7.08 8.30
C MET A 111 -13.14 -6.37 7.37
N VAL A 112 -12.93 -5.06 7.17
CA VAL A 112 -13.65 -4.26 6.17
C VAL A 112 -12.65 -3.82 5.12
N MET A 113 -12.93 -4.07 3.86
CA MET A 113 -12.08 -3.65 2.75
C MET A 113 -12.91 -3.23 1.53
N ASP A 114 -12.34 -2.35 0.73
CA ASP A 114 -12.84 -1.97 -0.58
C ASP A 114 -12.25 -2.91 -1.64
N GLU A 115 -13.09 -3.43 -2.55
CA GLU A 115 -12.67 -4.37 -3.59
C GLU A 115 -11.69 -3.72 -4.58
N GLY A 116 -11.94 -2.45 -4.93
CA GLY A 116 -11.04 -1.71 -5.81
C GLY A 116 -9.67 -1.49 -5.18
N TRP A 117 -9.64 -1.24 -3.87
CA TRP A 117 -8.38 -1.14 -3.13
C TRP A 117 -7.64 -2.47 -3.04
N ASP A 118 -8.37 -3.58 -2.79
CA ASP A 118 -7.76 -4.91 -2.73
C ASP A 118 -7.10 -5.30 -4.05
N ILE A 119 -7.71 -4.93 -5.17
CA ILE A 119 -7.06 -5.07 -6.49
C ILE A 119 -5.78 -4.22 -6.56
N THR A 120 -5.80 -2.99 -6.05
CA THR A 120 -4.64 -2.09 -6.05
C THR A 120 -3.45 -2.68 -5.28
N VAL A 121 -3.71 -3.47 -4.24
CA VAL A 121 -2.69 -4.18 -3.46
C VAL A 121 -2.51 -5.65 -3.89
N ASP A 122 -2.85 -5.97 -5.14
CA ASP A 122 -2.67 -7.28 -5.76
C ASP A 122 -3.37 -8.43 -4.99
N HIS A 123 -4.56 -8.16 -4.45
CA HIS A 123 -5.38 -9.10 -3.67
C HIS A 123 -4.71 -9.65 -2.40
N LEU A 124 -3.61 -9.05 -1.96
CA LEU A 124 -2.85 -9.56 -0.82
C LEU A 124 -3.57 -9.42 0.52
N TRP A 125 -4.51 -8.48 0.62
CA TRP A 125 -5.35 -8.37 1.81
C TRP A 125 -6.37 -9.51 1.88
N GLN A 126 -7.02 -9.83 0.77
CA GLN A 126 -7.92 -11.00 0.68
C GLN A 126 -7.16 -12.31 0.85
N ALA A 127 -5.92 -12.41 0.44
CA ALA A 127 -5.09 -13.60 0.65
C ALA A 127 -4.69 -13.76 2.12
N GLY A 128 -4.31 -12.68 2.79
CA GLY A 128 -3.79 -12.70 4.15
C GLY A 128 -4.87 -12.96 5.22
N TYR A 129 -6.02 -12.31 5.10
CA TYR A 129 -7.04 -12.38 6.14
C TYR A 129 -7.67 -13.78 6.34
N PRO A 130 -8.14 -14.49 5.31
CA PRO A 130 -8.65 -15.85 5.48
C PRO A 130 -7.61 -16.84 5.99
N TRP A 131 -6.34 -16.65 5.61
CA TRP A 131 -5.25 -17.45 6.13
C TRP A 131 -5.10 -17.29 7.65
N GLU A 132 -5.07 -16.06 8.14
CA GLU A 132 -4.96 -15.79 9.58
C GLU A 132 -6.22 -16.21 10.37
N GLN A 133 -7.40 -16.21 9.74
CA GLN A 133 -8.64 -16.70 10.35
C GLN A 133 -8.55 -18.21 10.70
N GLN A 134 -7.69 -18.99 10.05
CA GLN A 134 -7.55 -20.42 10.33
C GLN A 134 -7.00 -20.69 11.73
N PHE A 135 -6.29 -19.74 12.32
CA PHE A 135 -5.77 -19.84 13.69
C PHE A 135 -6.80 -19.47 14.77
N LEU A 136 -8.03 -19.09 14.37
CA LEU A 136 -9.17 -18.90 15.26
C LEU A 136 -10.05 -20.15 15.30
N ALA A 137 -10.77 -20.34 16.40
CA ALA A 137 -11.79 -21.39 16.47
C ALA A 137 -12.81 -21.18 15.34
N ALA A 138 -13.32 -22.26 14.74
CA ALA A 138 -14.22 -22.18 13.59
C ALA A 138 -15.45 -21.28 13.84
N ARG A 139 -16.01 -21.32 15.08
CA ARG A 139 -17.14 -20.48 15.49
C ARG A 139 -16.83 -18.97 15.57
N ASP A 140 -15.55 -18.61 15.67
CA ASP A 140 -15.10 -17.24 15.82
C ASP A 140 -14.62 -16.62 14.49
N ARG A 141 -14.60 -17.41 13.41
CA ARG A 141 -14.18 -16.96 12.09
C ARG A 141 -15.24 -16.10 11.44
N ILE A 142 -14.84 -14.95 10.93
CA ILE A 142 -15.73 -13.97 10.30
C ILE A 142 -15.32 -13.77 8.85
N PRO A 143 -16.25 -13.89 7.87
CA PRO A 143 -15.93 -13.52 6.50
C PRO A 143 -15.71 -12.01 6.40
N PRO A 144 -14.81 -11.53 5.51
CA PRO A 144 -14.58 -10.10 5.34
C PRO A 144 -15.84 -9.39 4.83
N TYR A 145 -16.01 -8.13 5.22
CA TYR A 145 -17.01 -7.23 4.67
C TYR A 145 -16.40 -6.47 3.49
N LEU A 146 -16.73 -6.89 2.27
CA LEU A 146 -16.22 -6.29 1.04
C LEU A 146 -17.15 -5.16 0.58
N LEU A 147 -16.57 -4.05 0.14
CA LEU A 147 -17.28 -2.93 -0.45
C LEU A 147 -17.11 -2.96 -1.99
N PRO A 148 -18.20 -2.75 -2.77
CA PRO A 148 -19.59 -2.63 -2.34
C PRO A 148 -20.18 -3.97 -1.84
N ASN A 149 -21.09 -3.93 -0.87
CA ASN A 149 -21.74 -5.12 -0.32
C ASN A 149 -23.26 -5.04 -0.40
N LYS A 150 -23.92 -6.15 -0.74
CA LYS A 150 -25.38 -6.23 -0.77
C LYS A 150 -25.99 -6.26 0.64
N MET A 151 -25.27 -6.81 1.62
CA MET A 151 -25.65 -6.80 3.04
C MET A 151 -25.23 -5.47 3.65
N SER A 152 -26.12 -4.80 4.41
CA SER A 152 -25.72 -3.60 5.13
C SER A 152 -24.71 -3.92 6.23
N PHE A 153 -23.84 -2.95 6.55
CA PHE A 153 -22.83 -3.11 7.58
C PHE A 153 -23.44 -3.41 8.96
N ALA A 154 -24.59 -2.79 9.29
CA ALA A 154 -25.33 -3.05 10.53
C ALA A 154 -25.80 -4.53 10.64
N VAL A 155 -26.28 -5.10 9.54
CA VAL A 155 -26.68 -6.53 9.50
C VAL A 155 -25.46 -7.43 9.64
N TRP A 156 -24.35 -7.11 9.00
CA TRP A 156 -23.10 -7.86 9.12
C TRP A 156 -22.57 -7.82 10.57
N LEU A 157 -22.53 -6.64 11.22
CA LEU A 157 -22.15 -6.50 12.63
C LEU A 157 -23.01 -7.35 13.54
N LYS A 158 -24.35 -7.29 13.38
CA LYS A 158 -25.28 -8.08 14.19
C LYS A 158 -25.13 -9.58 13.97
N LYS A 159 -24.82 -10.01 12.75
CA LYS A 159 -24.67 -11.42 12.41
C LYS A 159 -23.39 -12.05 12.95
N TYR A 160 -22.28 -11.31 12.85
CA TYR A 160 -20.96 -11.86 13.12
C TYR A 160 -20.36 -11.35 14.44
N GLU A 161 -20.92 -10.30 15.02
CA GLU A 161 -20.52 -9.70 16.30
C GLU A 161 -19.00 -9.58 16.45
N PRO A 162 -18.29 -8.90 15.54
CA PRO A 162 -16.84 -8.74 15.66
C PRO A 162 -16.50 -7.95 16.93
N GLU A 163 -15.44 -8.35 17.60
CA GLU A 163 -14.91 -7.66 18.79
C GLU A 163 -13.93 -6.56 18.39
N VAL A 164 -13.29 -6.71 17.23
CA VAL A 164 -12.36 -5.76 16.65
C VAL A 164 -12.53 -5.76 15.12
N ILE A 165 -12.40 -4.59 14.52
CA ILE A 165 -12.36 -4.42 13.06
C ILE A 165 -10.96 -4.01 12.63
N ILE A 166 -10.41 -4.73 11.66
CA ILE A 166 -9.21 -4.38 10.93
C ILE A 166 -9.63 -3.74 9.61
N SER A 167 -9.17 -2.53 9.30
CA SER A 167 -9.53 -1.82 8.07
C SER A 167 -8.58 -0.65 7.81
N LYS A 168 -8.63 -0.07 6.63
CA LYS A 168 -8.20 1.30 6.39
C LYS A 168 -9.28 2.24 6.95
N SER A 169 -8.90 3.25 7.71
CA SER A 169 -9.83 4.16 8.39
C SER A 169 -10.92 4.70 7.45
N GLU A 170 -10.57 5.12 6.24
CA GLU A 170 -11.51 5.70 5.28
C GLU A 170 -12.65 4.76 4.87
N PHE A 171 -12.45 3.43 4.92
CA PHE A 171 -13.48 2.47 4.55
C PHE A 171 -14.49 2.21 5.65
N VAL A 172 -14.10 2.36 6.91
CA VAL A 172 -14.95 2.02 8.05
C VAL A 172 -15.56 3.23 8.75
N GLN A 173 -14.90 4.39 8.72
CA GLN A 173 -15.37 5.59 9.40
C GLN A 173 -16.77 6.06 8.99
N PRO A 174 -17.20 5.99 7.71
CA PRO A 174 -18.57 6.32 7.33
C PRO A 174 -19.61 5.49 8.08
N PHE A 175 -19.38 4.18 8.23
CA PHE A 175 -20.26 3.27 8.97
C PHE A 175 -20.26 3.53 10.48
N PHE A 176 -19.09 3.81 11.05
CA PHE A 176 -19.01 4.17 12.47
C PHE A 176 -19.80 5.43 12.78
N LYS A 177 -19.72 6.42 11.90
CA LYS A 177 -20.49 7.66 12.02
C LYS A 177 -22.00 7.41 11.88
N GLU A 178 -22.42 6.65 10.86
CA GLU A 178 -23.84 6.31 10.61
C GLU A 178 -24.46 5.58 11.80
N LEU A 179 -23.76 4.57 12.33
CA LEU A 179 -24.25 3.73 13.43
C LEU A 179 -23.91 4.29 14.83
N LYS A 180 -23.28 5.47 14.90
CA LYS A 180 -22.83 6.13 16.14
C LYS A 180 -21.91 5.25 17.00
N LEU A 181 -21.08 4.44 16.35
CA LEU A 181 -20.10 3.58 17.02
C LEU A 181 -18.82 4.36 17.30
N SER A 182 -18.15 4.01 18.37
CA SER A 182 -16.83 4.54 18.72
C SER A 182 -15.87 3.44 19.18
N ALA A 183 -14.61 3.54 18.77
CA ALA A 183 -13.54 2.69 19.26
C ALA A 183 -12.86 3.32 20.49
N PRO A 184 -12.52 2.52 21.49
CA PRO A 184 -12.77 1.09 21.65
C PRO A 184 -14.09 0.77 22.37
N ARG A 185 -14.90 1.78 22.72
CA ARG A 185 -16.07 1.64 23.61
C ARG A 185 -17.08 0.60 23.10
N ASP A 186 -17.44 0.68 21.81
CA ASP A 186 -18.46 -0.17 21.19
C ASP A 186 -17.83 -1.34 20.44
N ILE A 187 -16.70 -1.10 19.77
CA ILE A 187 -15.93 -2.08 19.03
C ILE A 187 -14.48 -1.59 18.91
N ALA A 188 -13.50 -2.48 19.06
CA ALA A 188 -12.10 -2.10 18.85
C ALA A 188 -11.80 -1.88 17.36
N PHE A 189 -10.81 -1.04 17.08
CA PHE A 189 -10.43 -0.71 15.71
C PHE A 189 -8.91 -0.72 15.54
N VAL A 190 -8.46 -1.29 14.42
CA VAL A 190 -7.07 -1.33 13.99
C VAL A 190 -6.96 -0.81 12.56
N ASP A 191 -6.15 0.20 12.35
CA ASP A 191 -5.87 0.77 11.05
C ASP A 191 -4.67 0.06 10.39
N ILE A 192 -4.90 -0.57 9.25
CA ILE A 192 -3.83 -1.22 8.47
C ILE A 192 -3.12 -0.29 7.49
N PHE A 193 -3.46 0.98 7.54
CA PHE A 193 -2.85 2.07 6.79
C PHE A 193 -2.63 3.27 7.73
N LEU A 194 -1.96 3.01 8.87
CA LEU A 194 -1.90 3.93 9.99
C LEU A 194 -1.11 5.19 9.67
N GLU A 195 -1.81 6.33 9.65
CA GLU A 195 -1.23 7.66 9.55
C GLU A 195 -1.16 8.37 10.91
N ASP A 196 -2.02 7.97 11.88
CA ASP A 196 -2.06 8.57 13.21
C ASP A 196 -0.72 8.43 13.94
N ARG A 197 -0.22 9.56 14.43
CA ARG A 197 1.01 9.64 15.25
C ARG A 197 0.72 10.01 16.70
N THR A 198 -0.55 10.15 17.08
CA THR A 198 -0.97 10.61 18.42
C THR A 198 -1.22 9.47 19.41
N GLY A 199 -1.23 8.21 18.95
CA GLY A 199 -1.54 7.04 19.75
C GLY A 199 -3.03 6.84 20.03
N LYS A 200 -3.91 7.56 19.35
CA LYS A 200 -5.36 7.33 19.42
C LYS A 200 -5.77 6.05 18.70
N THR A 201 -5.16 5.81 17.55
CA THR A 201 -5.46 4.66 16.70
C THR A 201 -4.33 3.65 16.75
N ALA A 202 -4.63 2.40 17.08
CA ALA A 202 -3.71 1.27 16.94
C ALA A 202 -3.65 0.83 15.47
N GLY A 203 -2.50 0.33 15.03
CA GLY A 203 -2.44 -0.16 13.66
C GLY A 203 -1.06 -0.43 13.12
N VAL A 204 -1.01 -0.65 11.80
CA VAL A 204 0.23 -0.92 11.07
C VAL A 204 0.56 0.25 10.15
N ARG A 205 1.71 0.86 10.35
CA ARG A 205 2.28 1.87 9.46
C ARG A 205 3.09 1.19 8.38
N GLN A 206 2.89 1.62 7.14
CA GLN A 206 3.46 0.94 5.98
C GLN A 206 4.86 1.42 5.57
N ASN A 207 5.44 2.43 6.23
CA ASN A 207 6.81 2.91 6.00
C ASN A 207 7.09 3.36 4.55
N HIS A 208 6.18 4.16 3.97
CA HIS A 208 6.25 4.61 2.58
C HIS A 208 7.52 5.38 2.23
N GLU A 209 8.07 6.19 3.14
CA GLU A 209 9.35 6.89 2.93
C GLU A 209 10.50 5.92 2.66
N THR A 210 10.51 4.77 3.36
CA THR A 210 11.51 3.72 3.13
C THR A 210 11.38 3.10 1.75
N VAL A 211 10.15 2.89 1.27
CA VAL A 211 9.91 2.39 -0.10
C VAL A 211 10.51 3.34 -1.14
N GLY A 212 10.25 4.66 -1.00
CA GLY A 212 10.81 5.66 -1.89
C GLY A 212 12.34 5.71 -1.86
N ALA A 213 12.94 5.65 -0.68
CA ALA A 213 14.38 5.64 -0.50
C ALA A 213 15.03 4.42 -1.17
N LEU A 214 14.50 3.20 -0.93
CA LEU A 214 15.00 1.97 -1.52
C LEU A 214 14.87 1.95 -3.06
N ALA A 215 13.81 2.53 -3.61
CA ALA A 215 13.67 2.64 -5.06
C ALA A 215 14.82 3.46 -5.67
N VAL A 216 15.25 4.53 -5.01
CA VAL A 216 16.41 5.33 -5.44
C VAL A 216 17.71 4.53 -5.30
N GLU A 217 17.91 3.81 -4.20
CA GLU A 217 19.12 3.00 -3.99
C GLU A 217 19.28 1.93 -5.08
N ILE A 218 18.20 1.22 -5.40
CA ILE A 218 18.22 0.21 -6.46
C ILE A 218 18.49 0.86 -7.81
N LEU A 219 17.82 1.97 -8.13
CA LEU A 219 18.03 2.70 -9.38
C LEU A 219 19.46 3.22 -9.50
N ALA A 220 20.02 3.81 -8.45
CA ALA A 220 21.39 4.29 -8.42
C ALA A 220 22.39 3.13 -8.68
N GLY A 221 22.15 1.97 -8.07
CA GLY A 221 22.95 0.78 -8.31
C GLY A 221 22.89 0.29 -9.77
N GLN A 222 21.72 0.36 -10.41
CA GLN A 222 21.57 0.05 -11.85
C GLN A 222 22.35 1.04 -12.73
N LEU A 223 22.21 2.34 -12.46
CA LEU A 223 22.92 3.41 -13.20
C LEU A 223 24.44 3.24 -13.11
N GLN A 224 24.97 2.98 -11.91
CA GLN A 224 26.41 2.75 -11.70
C GLN A 224 26.94 1.51 -12.44
N GLN A 225 26.08 0.51 -12.64
CA GLN A 225 26.43 -0.73 -13.34
C GLN A 225 26.10 -0.67 -14.83
N ASN A 226 25.60 0.46 -15.36
CA ASN A 226 25.10 0.61 -16.73
C ASN A 226 24.05 -0.45 -17.11
N LYS A 227 23.17 -0.81 -16.19
CA LYS A 227 22.08 -1.75 -16.42
C LYS A 227 20.86 -1.00 -16.96
N PHE A 228 20.70 -1.02 -18.25
CA PHE A 228 19.57 -0.42 -18.96
C PHE A 228 18.60 -1.47 -19.47
N GLY A 229 17.39 -1.04 -19.75
CA GLY A 229 16.35 -1.88 -20.33
C GLY A 229 15.46 -2.56 -19.27
N ILE A 230 14.57 -3.41 -19.79
CA ILE A 230 13.71 -4.26 -18.97
C ILE A 230 14.56 -5.43 -18.48
N PRO A 231 14.59 -5.73 -17.17
CA PRO A 231 15.39 -6.83 -16.64
C PRO A 231 14.86 -8.18 -17.14
N GLU A 232 15.75 -9.10 -17.45
CA GLU A 232 15.39 -10.48 -17.83
C GLU A 232 14.62 -11.18 -16.68
N ILE A 233 15.06 -10.94 -15.44
CA ILE A 233 14.42 -11.48 -14.24
C ILE A 233 14.13 -10.28 -13.32
N PRO A 234 12.87 -9.79 -13.26
CA PRO A 234 12.48 -8.75 -12.34
C PRO A 234 12.50 -9.26 -10.88
N THR A 235 12.81 -8.39 -9.95
CA THR A 235 12.80 -8.70 -8.52
C THR A 235 11.89 -7.73 -7.77
N THR A 236 11.30 -8.18 -6.66
CA THR A 236 10.52 -7.32 -5.77
C THR A 236 11.19 -7.22 -4.41
N THR A 237 11.41 -6.00 -3.95
CA THR A 237 11.85 -5.69 -2.60
C THR A 237 10.64 -5.26 -1.77
N TYR A 238 10.38 -6.00 -0.69
CA TYR A 238 9.29 -5.71 0.23
C TYR A 238 9.76 -4.90 1.43
N VAL A 239 9.01 -3.84 1.77
CA VAL A 239 9.18 -3.07 3.00
C VAL A 239 8.11 -3.52 4.00
N GLU A 240 8.55 -3.98 5.17
CA GLU A 240 7.66 -4.47 6.21
C GLU A 240 6.90 -3.32 6.90
N GLY A 241 5.66 -3.60 7.29
CA GLY A 241 4.88 -2.70 8.14
C GLY A 241 5.37 -2.72 9.60
N THR A 242 5.15 -1.63 10.31
CA THR A 242 5.48 -1.49 11.74
C THR A 242 4.21 -1.31 12.55
N TRP A 243 4.03 -2.15 13.58
CA TRP A 243 2.91 -2.04 14.51
C TRP A 243 3.09 -0.89 15.50
N PHE A 244 1.99 -0.18 15.78
CA PHE A 244 1.89 0.81 16.84
C PHE A 244 0.65 0.54 17.69
N ASP A 245 0.85 0.51 19.01
CA ASP A 245 -0.24 0.44 19.95
C ASP A 245 -1.02 1.77 19.97
N GLY A 246 -2.31 1.70 20.29
CA GLY A 246 -3.16 2.87 20.37
C GLY A 246 -4.44 2.60 21.16
N ALA A 247 -5.07 3.68 21.62
CA ALA A 247 -6.26 3.61 22.47
C ALA A 247 -7.46 2.91 21.81
N SER A 248 -7.51 2.81 20.47
CA SER A 248 -8.61 2.18 19.74
C SER A 248 -8.65 0.65 19.84
N CYS A 249 -7.56 0.00 20.30
CA CYS A 249 -7.46 -1.45 20.44
C CYS A 249 -6.66 -1.82 21.71
N PRO A 250 -7.22 -1.63 22.91
CA PRO A 250 -6.57 -1.99 24.17
C PRO A 250 -6.47 -3.52 24.32
N ALA A 251 -5.49 -4.00 25.10
CA ALA A 251 -5.44 -5.41 25.51
C ALA A 251 -6.66 -5.76 26.38
N ARG A 252 -7.14 -7.00 26.28
CA ARG A 252 -8.24 -7.57 27.06
C ARG A 252 -7.75 -8.45 28.20
#